data_30f9b3a9aa98c0c793f2ed48cd038c69
#
_entry.id   30f9b3a9aa98c0c793f2ed48cd038c69
#
_cell.length_a   1.000
_cell.length_b   1.000
_cell.length_c   1.000
_cell.angle_alpha   90.00
_cell.angle_beta   90.00
_cell.angle_gamma   90.00
#
_symmetry.space_group_name_H-M   'P 1'
#
loop_
_entity.id
_entity.type
_entity.pdbx_description
1 polymer ?
#
loop_
_entity_poly.entity_id
_entity_poly.type
_entity_poly.pdbx_seq_one_letter_code
_entity_poly.pdbx_strand_id
1 'polypeptide(L)'
;YLNKTCYNGLYRVNNAGEFNSPFGKYKNPNIVNEPVIKAVSKYLNTAKIQIFNGDYQTILKDIPRSSFVYLDPPYHPISQSANFTGYVQGGWDEKDQIRLRNVCNTLNERGIKFLLSNSSSDFIKEIYSDYNIYVVQATRAVNSDSSKRGQVSEFLINNYE
;
A
#
# COMPACT_ATOMS: atom_id res chain seq x y z
N TYR A 1 16.46 2.83 -10.50
CA TYR A 1 16.78 2.27 -11.83
C TYR A 1 15.65 1.37 -12.33
N LEU A 2 15.35 0.26 -11.65
CA LEU A 2 14.39 -0.75 -12.10
C LEU A 2 13.00 -0.15 -12.39
N ASN A 3 12.48 0.70 -11.52
CA ASN A 3 11.20 1.39 -11.74
C ASN A 3 11.14 2.20 -13.05
N LYS A 4 12.29 2.65 -13.57
CA LYS A 4 12.38 3.44 -14.81
C LYS A 4 12.71 2.62 -16.04
N THR A 5 13.16 1.39 -15.90
CA THR A 5 13.65 0.56 -17.00
C THR A 5 12.88 -0.74 -17.19
N CYS A 6 12.20 -1.24 -16.17
CA CYS A 6 11.38 -2.44 -16.28
C CYS A 6 10.04 -2.18 -16.96
N TYR A 7 9.46 -3.21 -17.52
CA TYR A 7 8.11 -3.15 -18.11
C TYR A 7 7.11 -2.63 -17.08
N ASN A 8 6.41 -1.55 -17.41
CA ASN A 8 5.47 -0.83 -16.55
C ASN A 8 6.03 -0.41 -15.17
N GLY A 9 7.35 -0.30 -15.03
CA GLY A 9 8.00 0.06 -13.76
C GLY A 9 7.84 -0.98 -12.65
N LEU A 10 7.48 -2.22 -13.00
CA LEU A 10 7.19 -3.27 -12.03
C LEU A 10 8.49 -3.85 -11.44
N TYR A 11 8.48 -4.01 -10.12
CA TYR A 11 9.43 -4.89 -9.42
C TYR A 11 8.73 -6.21 -9.10
N ARG A 12 9.32 -7.30 -9.54
CA ARG A 12 8.79 -8.65 -9.30
C ARG A 12 9.95 -9.62 -9.14
N VAL A 13 9.78 -10.57 -8.24
CA VAL A 13 10.73 -11.69 -8.04
C VAL A 13 10.01 -13.02 -8.30
N ASN A 14 10.78 -14.05 -8.65
CA ASN A 14 10.32 -15.44 -8.72
C ASN A 14 10.31 -16.09 -7.33
N ASN A 15 9.93 -17.36 -7.25
CA ASN A 15 9.89 -18.10 -5.99
C ASN A 15 11.27 -18.29 -5.31
N ALA A 16 12.35 -18.13 -6.08
CA ALA A 16 13.72 -18.15 -5.56
C ALA A 16 14.21 -16.77 -5.07
N GLY A 17 13.35 -15.73 -5.14
CA GLY A 17 13.71 -14.36 -4.76
C GLY A 17 14.48 -13.59 -5.85
N GLU A 18 14.64 -14.15 -7.04
CA GLU A 18 15.38 -13.51 -8.13
C GLU A 18 14.47 -12.57 -8.94
N PHE A 19 15.01 -11.40 -9.30
CA PHE A 19 14.30 -10.42 -10.11
C PHE A 19 13.91 -10.97 -11.48
N ASN A 20 12.64 -10.89 -11.86
CA ASN A 20 12.10 -11.47 -13.10
C ASN A 20 11.16 -10.56 -13.88
N SER A 21 11.22 -9.24 -13.70
CA SER A 21 10.46 -8.32 -14.57
C SER A 21 11.20 -8.11 -15.89
N PRO A 22 10.48 -8.14 -17.03
CA PRO A 22 11.09 -7.90 -18.33
C PRO A 22 11.51 -6.44 -18.52
N PHE A 23 12.41 -6.17 -19.45
CA PHE A 23 12.84 -4.84 -19.83
C PHE A 23 11.70 -4.07 -20.53
N GLY A 24 11.51 -2.80 -20.18
CA GLY A 24 10.37 -1.99 -20.62
C GLY A 24 10.48 -1.39 -22.01
N LYS A 25 11.64 -1.46 -22.68
CA LYS A 25 11.90 -0.92 -24.02
C LYS A 25 11.55 0.56 -24.18
N TYR A 26 11.71 1.36 -23.11
CA TYR A 26 11.46 2.80 -23.17
C TYR A 26 12.53 3.52 -24.00
N LYS A 27 12.10 4.48 -24.85
CA LYS A 27 13.01 5.40 -25.53
C LYS A 27 13.41 6.50 -24.55
N ASN A 28 14.70 6.64 -24.25
CA ASN A 28 15.26 7.70 -23.40
C ASN A 28 14.57 7.83 -22.02
N PRO A 29 14.51 6.77 -21.20
CA PRO A 29 13.89 6.87 -19.90
C PRO A 29 14.67 7.84 -19.01
N ASN A 30 13.97 8.73 -18.30
CA ASN A 30 14.58 9.57 -17.27
C ASN A 30 14.92 8.71 -16.06
N ILE A 31 16.06 8.04 -16.10
CA ILE A 31 16.51 7.07 -15.07
C ILE A 31 16.90 7.83 -13.80
N VAL A 32 17.67 8.88 -13.94
CA VAL A 32 18.14 9.72 -12.83
C VAL A 32 17.45 11.07 -12.88
N ASN A 33 16.42 11.23 -12.06
CA ASN A 33 15.83 12.55 -11.83
C ASN A 33 16.58 13.23 -10.68
N GLU A 34 17.77 13.73 -10.95
CA GLU A 34 18.68 14.28 -9.95
C GLU A 34 18.04 15.37 -9.08
N PRO A 35 17.27 16.35 -9.62
CA PRO A 35 16.62 17.37 -8.79
C PRO A 35 15.67 16.77 -7.76
N VAL A 36 14.86 15.77 -8.15
CA VAL A 36 13.91 15.11 -7.25
C VAL A 36 14.65 14.28 -6.19
N ILE A 37 15.67 13.52 -6.58
CA ILE A 37 16.46 12.71 -5.65
C ILE A 37 17.13 13.60 -4.60
N LYS A 38 17.75 14.72 -5.03
CA LYS A 38 18.38 15.67 -4.11
C LYS A 38 17.35 16.34 -3.18
N ALA A 39 16.17 16.72 -3.70
CA ALA A 39 15.11 17.31 -2.90
C ALA A 39 14.59 16.34 -1.84
N VAL A 40 14.33 15.07 -2.20
CA VAL A 40 13.90 14.01 -1.27
C VAL A 40 14.99 13.75 -0.24
N SER A 41 16.25 13.61 -0.66
CA SER A 41 17.38 13.40 0.25
C SER A 41 17.49 14.56 1.26
N LYS A 42 17.42 15.80 0.79
CA LYS A 42 17.42 16.98 1.68
C LYS A 42 16.25 16.94 2.66
N TYR A 43 15.03 16.64 2.19
CA TYR A 43 13.84 16.57 3.03
C TYR A 43 13.99 15.50 4.11
N LEU A 44 14.41 14.28 3.76
CA LEU A 44 14.61 13.18 4.71
C LEU A 44 15.69 13.46 5.76
N ASN A 45 16.69 14.29 5.44
CA ASN A 45 17.78 14.62 6.37
C ASN A 45 17.53 15.88 7.20
N THR A 46 16.60 16.74 6.80
CA THR A 46 16.36 18.03 7.50
C THR A 46 15.02 18.08 8.23
N ALA A 47 14.01 17.33 7.79
CA ALA A 47 12.73 17.22 8.47
C ALA A 47 12.83 16.26 9.66
N LYS A 48 11.93 16.42 10.65
CA LYS A 48 11.80 15.48 11.78
C LYS A 48 11.11 14.20 11.29
N ILE A 49 11.84 13.38 10.54
CA ILE A 49 11.37 12.13 9.98
C ILE A 49 12.07 10.97 10.67
N GLN A 50 11.32 9.95 11.01
CA GLN A 50 11.84 8.66 11.50
C GLN A 50 11.38 7.57 10.52
N ILE A 51 12.31 6.75 10.07
CA ILE A 51 12.04 5.62 9.18
C ILE A 51 12.24 4.34 10.00
N PHE A 52 11.18 3.54 10.06
CA PHE A 52 11.19 2.27 10.77
C PHE A 52 11.13 1.11 9.76
N ASN A 53 11.85 0.04 10.07
CA ASN A 53 11.74 -1.23 9.39
C ASN A 53 11.41 -2.31 10.42
N GLY A 54 10.20 -2.90 10.30
CA GLY A 54 9.73 -3.89 11.25
C GLY A 54 8.22 -4.09 11.15
N ASP A 55 7.70 -4.87 12.08
CA ASP A 55 6.27 -5.12 12.18
C ASP A 55 5.53 -3.84 12.61
N TYR A 56 4.51 -3.45 11.82
CA TYR A 56 3.72 -2.24 12.04
C TYR A 56 3.04 -2.21 13.40
N GLN A 57 2.62 -3.34 13.94
CA GLN A 57 1.95 -3.44 15.22
C GLN A 57 2.87 -3.01 16.36
N THR A 58 4.15 -3.38 16.29
CA THR A 58 5.15 -2.95 17.27
C THR A 58 5.38 -1.43 17.21
N ILE A 59 5.44 -0.88 15.99
CA ILE A 59 5.65 0.57 15.77
C ILE A 59 4.46 1.37 16.30
N LEU A 60 3.23 0.93 16.01
CA LEU A 60 2.00 1.64 16.36
C LEU A 60 1.64 1.56 17.85
N LYS A 61 2.23 0.63 18.59
CA LYS A 61 1.94 0.45 20.01
C LYS A 61 2.23 1.70 20.86
N ASP A 62 3.33 2.38 20.57
CA ASP A 62 3.85 3.46 21.42
C ASP A 62 3.69 4.87 20.81
N ILE A 63 2.94 5.03 19.73
CA ILE A 63 2.69 6.35 19.12
C ILE A 63 1.85 7.25 20.06
N PRO A 64 2.06 8.56 20.05
CA PRO A 64 1.27 9.52 20.85
C PRO A 64 -0.23 9.49 20.49
N ARG A 65 -1.11 9.79 21.44
CA ARG A 65 -2.56 9.88 21.20
C ARG A 65 -2.95 10.97 20.19
N SER A 66 -2.12 12.01 20.05
CA SER A 66 -2.33 13.09 19.06
C SER A 66 -1.89 12.72 17.63
N SER A 67 -1.46 11.48 17.41
CA SER A 67 -1.02 11.03 16.11
C SER A 67 -2.18 10.84 15.14
N PHE A 68 -1.88 10.99 13.86
CA PHE A 68 -2.71 10.52 12.75
C PHE A 68 -1.98 9.36 12.06
N VAL A 69 -2.68 8.27 11.79
CA VAL A 69 -2.10 7.07 11.17
C VAL A 69 -2.70 6.86 9.79
N TYR A 70 -1.88 6.83 8.75
CA TYR A 70 -2.28 6.36 7.42
C TYR A 70 -1.79 4.91 7.21
N LEU A 71 -2.71 4.03 6.83
CA LEU A 71 -2.46 2.60 6.64
C LEU A 71 -2.71 2.24 5.17
N ASP A 72 -1.68 1.71 4.51
CA ASP A 72 -1.72 1.26 3.11
C ASP A 72 -1.18 -0.18 3.03
N PRO A 73 -1.98 -1.18 3.49
CA PRO A 73 -1.58 -2.58 3.47
C PRO A 73 -1.62 -3.15 2.05
N PRO A 74 -1.06 -4.36 1.82
CA PRO A 74 -1.40 -5.13 0.64
C PRO A 74 -2.93 -5.33 0.56
N TYR A 75 -3.53 -4.96 -0.58
CA TYR A 75 -4.98 -4.98 -0.74
C TYR A 75 -5.52 -6.40 -0.83
N HIS A 76 -6.68 -6.62 -0.21
CA HIS A 76 -7.41 -7.88 -0.35
C HIS A 76 -7.82 -8.10 -1.82
N PRO A 77 -7.60 -9.30 -2.39
CA PRO A 77 -7.99 -9.60 -3.78
C PRO A 77 -9.50 -9.46 -3.99
N ILE A 78 -9.92 -8.77 -5.04
CA ILE A 78 -11.34 -8.68 -5.43
C ILE A 78 -11.78 -9.95 -6.18
N SER A 79 -10.84 -10.71 -6.77
CA SER A 79 -11.10 -11.97 -7.48
C SER A 79 -9.95 -12.95 -7.31
N GLN A 80 -10.23 -14.24 -7.49
CA GLN A 80 -9.20 -15.30 -7.39
C GLN A 80 -8.04 -15.12 -8.35
N SER A 81 -8.23 -14.44 -9.48
CA SER A 81 -7.18 -14.11 -10.45
C SER A 81 -6.37 -12.85 -10.09
N ALA A 82 -6.78 -12.09 -9.08
CA ALA A 82 -6.14 -10.85 -8.64
C ALA A 82 -5.13 -11.06 -7.49
N ASN A 83 -4.73 -12.31 -7.21
CA ASN A 83 -3.83 -12.69 -6.11
C ASN A 83 -2.40 -12.16 -6.30
N PHE A 84 -2.22 -10.82 -6.30
CA PHE A 84 -0.89 -10.20 -6.26
C PHE A 84 -0.59 -9.71 -4.85
N THR A 85 -0.36 -10.65 -3.93
CA THR A 85 0.12 -10.36 -2.56
C THR A 85 1.64 -10.59 -2.41
N GLY A 86 2.35 -10.69 -3.53
CA GLY A 86 3.77 -11.05 -3.59
C GLY A 86 4.77 -9.96 -3.13
N TYR A 87 4.31 -8.90 -2.46
CA TYR A 87 5.20 -7.88 -1.88
C TYR A 87 5.79 -8.31 -0.53
N VAL A 88 5.15 -9.27 0.15
CA VAL A 88 5.57 -9.75 1.47
C VAL A 88 5.97 -11.21 1.36
N GLN A 89 7.11 -11.58 1.92
CA GLN A 89 7.54 -12.96 2.01
C GLN A 89 6.51 -13.74 2.85
N GLY A 90 5.90 -14.78 2.29
CA GLY A 90 4.79 -15.52 2.90
C GLY A 90 3.40 -15.05 2.48
N GLY A 91 3.29 -13.92 1.74
CA GLY A 91 2.02 -13.34 1.30
C GLY A 91 1.37 -12.45 2.36
N TRP A 92 0.14 -12.00 2.07
CA TRP A 92 -0.73 -11.24 2.96
C TRP A 92 -2.13 -11.78 2.77
N ASP A 93 -2.63 -12.49 3.77
CA ASP A 93 -3.91 -13.20 3.71
C ASP A 93 -5.01 -12.53 4.54
N GLU A 94 -6.17 -13.18 4.63
CA GLU A 94 -7.31 -12.69 5.41
C GLU A 94 -6.99 -12.59 6.91
N LYS A 95 -6.11 -13.45 7.45
CA LYS A 95 -5.69 -13.39 8.86
C LYS A 95 -4.88 -12.12 9.12
N ASP A 96 -4.04 -11.72 8.17
CA ASP A 96 -3.29 -10.46 8.26
C ASP A 96 -4.20 -9.24 8.17
N GLN A 97 -5.25 -9.30 7.33
CA GLN A 97 -6.27 -8.25 7.27
C GLN A 97 -7.05 -8.14 8.60
N ILE A 98 -7.44 -9.26 9.20
CA ILE A 98 -8.09 -9.29 10.52
C ILE A 98 -7.14 -8.76 11.60
N ARG A 99 -5.87 -9.13 11.56
CA ARG A 99 -4.84 -8.63 12.48
C ARG A 99 -4.72 -7.11 12.37
N LEU A 100 -4.70 -6.56 11.15
CA LEU A 100 -4.66 -5.12 10.92
C LEU A 100 -5.94 -4.43 11.45
N ARG A 101 -7.11 -5.03 11.22
CA ARG A 101 -8.38 -4.53 11.77
C ARG A 101 -8.33 -4.44 13.30
N ASN A 102 -7.74 -5.43 13.98
CA ASN A 102 -7.57 -5.41 15.43
C ASN A 102 -6.64 -4.27 15.90
N VAL A 103 -5.61 -3.94 15.11
CA VAL A 103 -4.78 -2.75 15.36
C VAL A 103 -5.59 -1.46 15.19
N CYS A 104 -6.46 -1.36 14.17
CA CYS A 104 -7.36 -0.23 14.01
C CYS A 104 -8.31 -0.06 15.22
N ASN A 105 -8.80 -1.17 15.80
CA ASN A 105 -9.60 -1.13 17.02
C ASN A 105 -8.80 -0.54 18.20
N THR A 106 -7.57 -1.00 18.39
CA THR A 106 -6.69 -0.48 19.44
C THR A 106 -6.39 1.01 19.23
N LEU A 107 -6.17 1.46 18.00
CA LEU A 107 -6.02 2.89 17.70
C LEU A 107 -7.28 3.67 18.05
N ASN A 108 -8.46 3.15 17.69
CA ASN A 108 -9.75 3.76 17.99
C ASN A 108 -10.00 3.88 19.51
N GLU A 109 -9.79 2.81 20.27
CA GLU A 109 -9.90 2.80 21.73
C GLU A 109 -8.98 3.82 22.40
N ARG A 110 -7.81 4.08 21.81
CA ARG A 110 -6.87 5.09 22.27
C ARG A 110 -7.21 6.50 21.81
N GLY A 111 -8.27 6.68 20.99
CA GLY A 111 -8.66 7.97 20.42
C GLY A 111 -7.70 8.48 19.33
N ILE A 112 -6.90 7.58 18.74
CA ILE A 112 -5.98 7.91 17.65
C ILE A 112 -6.72 7.82 16.33
N LYS A 113 -6.70 8.89 15.54
CA LYS A 113 -7.34 8.93 14.22
C LYS A 113 -6.54 8.13 13.20
N PHE A 114 -7.23 7.33 12.40
CA PHE A 114 -6.60 6.61 11.29
C PHE A 114 -7.39 6.76 9.99
N LEU A 115 -6.67 6.64 8.88
CA LEU A 115 -7.21 6.46 7.54
C LEU A 115 -6.55 5.23 6.93
N LEU A 116 -7.35 4.29 6.45
CA LEU A 116 -6.88 3.06 5.83
C LEU A 116 -7.41 2.98 4.40
N SER A 117 -6.55 2.64 3.44
CA SER A 117 -6.93 2.31 2.07
C SER A 117 -6.95 0.80 1.86
N ASN A 118 -7.93 0.29 1.11
CA ASN A 118 -8.00 -1.12 0.73
C ASN A 118 -8.89 -1.31 -0.51
N SER A 119 -8.94 -2.55 -1.01
CA SER A 119 -9.87 -2.90 -2.09
C SER A 119 -11.33 -2.82 -1.63
N SER A 120 -12.24 -2.65 -2.58
CA SER A 120 -13.69 -2.66 -2.34
C SER A 120 -14.28 -4.08 -2.30
N SER A 121 -13.58 -5.04 -1.70
CA SER A 121 -14.08 -6.42 -1.54
C SER A 121 -15.12 -6.51 -0.42
N ASP A 122 -16.05 -7.48 -0.54
CA ASP A 122 -17.07 -7.73 0.48
C ASP A 122 -16.45 -8.11 1.82
N PHE A 123 -15.36 -8.86 1.82
CA PHE A 123 -14.61 -9.21 3.02
C PHE A 123 -14.10 -7.96 3.78
N ILE A 124 -13.48 -7.02 3.07
CA ILE A 124 -13.02 -5.77 3.70
C ILE A 124 -14.19 -4.95 4.20
N LYS A 125 -15.28 -4.85 3.44
CA LYS A 125 -16.50 -4.16 3.86
C LYS A 125 -17.07 -4.75 5.15
N GLU A 126 -17.08 -6.07 5.27
CA GLU A 126 -17.58 -6.79 6.45
C GLU A 126 -16.72 -6.54 7.69
N ILE A 127 -15.40 -6.77 7.60
CA ILE A 127 -14.52 -6.65 8.77
C ILE A 127 -14.34 -5.22 9.28
N TYR A 128 -14.63 -4.20 8.45
CA TYR A 128 -14.57 -2.78 8.83
C TYR A 128 -15.94 -2.12 8.95
N SER A 129 -17.03 -2.89 9.07
CA SER A 129 -18.41 -2.37 9.12
C SER A 129 -18.68 -1.39 10.28
N ASP A 130 -17.89 -1.43 11.33
CA ASP A 130 -17.98 -0.52 12.49
C ASP A 130 -17.36 0.87 12.23
N TYR A 131 -16.75 1.08 11.06
CA TYR A 131 -16.04 2.31 10.69
C TYR A 131 -16.71 3.02 9.52
N ASN A 132 -16.34 4.27 9.29
CA ASN A 132 -16.78 5.00 8.11
C ASN A 132 -16.08 4.46 6.88
N ILE A 133 -16.83 4.01 5.87
CA ILE A 133 -16.30 3.47 4.62
C ILE A 133 -16.74 4.39 3.47
N TYR A 134 -15.75 4.96 2.77
CA TYR A 134 -15.95 5.78 1.59
C TYR A 134 -15.46 5.04 0.35
N VAL A 135 -16.26 5.06 -0.71
CA VAL A 135 -15.86 4.50 -2.00
C VAL A 135 -15.20 5.59 -2.83
N VAL A 136 -13.97 5.34 -3.26
CA VAL A 136 -13.23 6.24 -4.16
C VAL A 136 -12.92 5.52 -5.47
N GLN A 137 -12.83 6.30 -6.56
CA GLN A 137 -12.45 5.77 -7.86
C GLN A 137 -10.96 6.01 -8.08
N ALA A 138 -10.19 4.92 -8.13
CA ALA A 138 -8.77 4.95 -8.45
C ALA A 138 -8.52 4.54 -9.89
N THR A 139 -7.56 5.17 -10.57
CA THR A 139 -7.18 4.79 -11.93
C THR A 139 -6.06 3.76 -11.89
N ARG A 140 -6.32 2.54 -12.31
CA ARG A 140 -5.28 1.54 -12.54
C ARG A 140 -4.64 1.74 -13.91
N ALA A 141 -3.47 2.38 -13.93
CA ALA A 141 -2.66 2.55 -15.14
C ALA A 141 -1.99 1.25 -15.61
N VAL A 142 -1.82 0.27 -14.72
CA VAL A 142 -1.08 -0.97 -14.98
C VAL A 142 -1.99 -2.19 -14.86
N ASN A 143 -2.28 -2.83 -16.00
CA ASN A 143 -2.87 -4.15 -16.08
C ASN A 143 -2.22 -4.87 -17.27
N SER A 144 -1.94 -6.16 -17.14
CA SER A 144 -1.44 -7.01 -18.25
C SER A 144 -2.44 -7.06 -19.42
N ASP A 145 -3.73 -6.98 -19.11
CA ASP A 145 -4.82 -6.84 -20.08
C ASP A 145 -5.19 -5.36 -20.22
N SER A 146 -4.92 -4.79 -21.38
CA SER A 146 -5.20 -3.37 -21.67
C SER A 146 -6.68 -3.01 -21.61
N SER A 147 -7.59 -3.96 -21.85
CA SER A 147 -9.03 -3.77 -21.75
C SER A 147 -9.53 -3.64 -20.32
N LYS A 148 -8.71 -4.06 -19.34
CA LYS A 148 -8.96 -3.97 -17.89
C LYS A 148 -8.23 -2.81 -17.22
N ARG A 149 -7.69 -1.87 -18.01
CA ARG A 149 -7.20 -0.58 -17.54
C ARG A 149 -8.37 0.37 -17.41
N GLY A 150 -8.68 0.80 -16.20
CA GLY A 150 -9.83 1.66 -15.98
C GLY A 150 -9.94 2.11 -14.52
N GLN A 151 -11.08 2.68 -14.19
CA GLN A 151 -11.39 3.03 -12.81
C GLN A 151 -11.68 1.75 -12.02
N VAL A 152 -11.10 1.68 -10.84
CA VAL A 152 -11.32 0.61 -9.87
C VAL A 152 -11.80 1.27 -8.59
N SER A 153 -12.88 0.74 -8.03
CA SER A 153 -13.35 1.20 -6.73
C SER A 153 -12.40 0.72 -5.64
N GLU A 154 -12.05 1.62 -4.75
CA GLU A 154 -11.27 1.34 -3.55
C GLU A 154 -12.00 1.90 -2.33
N PHE A 155 -11.73 1.36 -1.16
CA PHE A 155 -12.25 1.85 0.10
C PHE A 155 -11.23 2.74 0.80
N LEU A 156 -11.71 3.88 1.29
CA LEU A 156 -11.07 4.65 2.34
C LEU A 156 -11.89 4.48 3.61
N ILE A 157 -11.23 4.01 4.66
CA ILE A 157 -11.86 3.62 5.92
C ILE A 157 -11.26 4.46 7.04
N ASN A 158 -12.10 5.07 7.87
CA ASN A 158 -11.63 5.88 8.99
C ASN A 158 -12.52 5.78 10.23
N ASN A 159 -12.02 6.27 11.38
CA ASN A 159 -12.70 6.31 12.67
C ASN A 159 -13.07 7.73 13.13
N TYR A 160 -13.17 8.69 12.23
CA TYR A 160 -13.48 10.09 12.55
C TYR A 160 -14.46 10.68 11.52
N GLU A 161 -15.11 11.77 11.90
CA GLU A 161 -15.95 12.60 11.03
C GLU A 161 -15.12 13.58 10.19
#